data_aa8ad84f0b293ef7e3c85a2cea489e55
#
_entry.id   aa8ad84f0b293ef7e3c85a2cea489e55
#
_cell.length_a   1.000
_cell.length_b   1.000
_cell.length_c   1.000
_cell.angle_alpha   90.00
_cell.angle_beta   90.00
_cell.angle_gamma   90.00
#
_symmetry.space_group_name_H-M   'P 1'
#
loop_
_entity.id
_entity.type
_entity.pdbx_description
1 polymer ?
#
loop_
_entity_poly.entity_id
_entity_poly.type
_entity_poly.pdbx_seq_one_letter_code
_entity_poly.pdbx_strand_id
1 'polypeptide(L)'
;MTETEEKYLPPEILQKAIVSGKEYGWRRTDFNEVIDKAVEVGLGIIGGQVQFKLPDGTCELHWHKYDTKERKTGENWTDYCQRTKDECLRQFEDLPTNNELIKEGIKSFDYLNEKSKTDIKLRDYLIFILYFNDSETFLK
;
A
#
# COMPACT_ATOMS: atom_id res chain seq x y z
N MET A 1 15.35 0.46 1.89
CA MET A 1 14.06 0.36 2.60
C MET A 1 14.16 -0.64 3.73
N THR A 2 13.82 -0.21 4.91
CA THR A 2 13.79 -1.11 6.05
C THR A 2 12.61 -2.07 5.95
N GLU A 3 12.76 -3.23 6.56
CA GLU A 3 11.67 -4.17 6.67
C GLU A 3 10.54 -3.54 7.46
N THR A 4 9.32 -3.79 7.04
CA THR A 4 8.15 -3.38 7.79
C THR A 4 7.56 -4.60 8.50
N GLU A 5 6.55 -4.37 9.32
CA GLU A 5 6.10 -5.37 10.28
C GLU A 5 4.85 -6.12 9.81
N GLU A 6 4.76 -6.42 8.52
CA GLU A 6 3.64 -7.15 7.92
C GLU A 6 3.39 -8.49 8.59
N LYS A 7 4.45 -9.11 9.11
CA LYS A 7 4.35 -10.43 9.76
C LYS A 7 3.40 -10.44 10.95
N TYR A 8 3.08 -9.27 11.51
CA TYR A 8 2.16 -9.16 12.63
C TYR A 8 0.69 -9.10 12.18
N LEU A 9 0.45 -9.01 10.89
CA LEU A 9 -0.92 -9.00 10.37
C LEU A 9 -1.56 -10.38 10.53
N PRO A 10 -2.90 -10.44 10.71
CA PRO A 10 -3.59 -11.72 10.76
C PRO A 10 -3.33 -12.57 9.51
N PRO A 11 -3.29 -13.90 9.63
CA PRO A 11 -3.03 -14.77 8.49
C PRO A 11 -3.98 -14.55 7.30
N GLU A 12 -5.26 -14.29 7.56
CA GLU A 12 -6.24 -14.07 6.50
C GLU A 12 -5.94 -12.81 5.70
N ILE A 13 -5.31 -11.81 6.32
CA ILE A 13 -4.89 -10.59 5.64
C ILE A 13 -3.63 -10.85 4.82
N LEU A 14 -2.67 -11.57 5.38
CA LEU A 14 -1.45 -11.92 4.66
C LEU A 14 -1.71 -12.79 3.44
N GLN A 15 -2.71 -13.67 3.51
CA GLN A 15 -3.08 -14.53 2.39
C GLN A 15 -3.60 -13.74 1.19
N LYS A 16 -4.17 -12.56 1.43
CA LYS A 16 -4.66 -11.69 0.36
C LYS A 16 -3.56 -10.82 -0.24
N ALA A 17 -2.40 -10.76 0.41
CA ALA A 17 -1.31 -9.92 -0.02
C ALA A 17 -0.67 -10.44 -1.31
N ILE A 18 -0.24 -9.49 -2.14
CA ILE A 18 0.55 -9.77 -3.32
C ILE A 18 1.95 -9.25 -3.02
N VAL A 19 2.92 -10.17 -3.03
CA VAL A 19 4.30 -9.83 -2.68
C VAL A 19 5.04 -9.33 -3.91
N SER A 20 5.65 -8.17 -3.80
CA SER A 20 6.46 -7.56 -4.86
C SER A 20 7.86 -7.31 -4.29
N GLY A 21 8.78 -8.26 -4.51
CA GLY A 21 10.09 -8.22 -3.86
C GLY A 21 9.93 -8.40 -2.36
N LYS A 22 10.31 -7.38 -1.60
CA LYS A 22 10.14 -7.36 -0.14
C LYS A 22 8.92 -6.56 0.29
N GLU A 23 8.13 -6.10 -0.66
CA GLU A 23 6.98 -5.25 -0.40
C GLU A 23 5.70 -6.07 -0.47
N TYR A 24 4.73 -5.69 0.33
CA TYR A 24 3.42 -6.31 0.37
C TYR A 24 2.36 -5.34 -0.12
N GLY A 25 1.54 -5.79 -1.05
CA GLY A 25 0.46 -4.98 -1.58
C GLY A 25 -0.86 -5.72 -1.54
N TRP A 26 -1.92 -4.97 -1.66
CA TRP A 26 -3.28 -5.51 -1.66
C TRP A 26 -4.09 -4.84 -2.74
N ARG A 27 -5.18 -5.47 -3.11
CA ARG A 27 -6.12 -4.88 -4.05
C ARG A 27 -6.90 -3.77 -3.36
N ARG A 28 -7.44 -2.85 -4.15
CA ARG A 28 -8.20 -1.72 -3.60
C ARG A 28 -9.34 -2.18 -2.70
N THR A 29 -10.03 -3.25 -3.08
CA THR A 29 -11.17 -3.77 -2.33
C THR A 29 -10.80 -4.29 -0.95
N ASP A 30 -9.53 -4.66 -0.74
CA ASP A 30 -9.06 -5.19 0.54
C ASP A 30 -8.37 -4.14 1.39
N PHE A 31 -8.06 -2.98 0.83
CA PHE A 31 -7.20 -1.98 1.48
C PHE A 31 -7.72 -1.54 2.84
N ASN A 32 -9.00 -1.18 2.91
CA ASN A 32 -9.58 -0.69 4.18
C ASN A 32 -9.52 -1.75 5.26
N GLU A 33 -9.80 -3.01 4.91
CA GLU A 33 -9.73 -4.11 5.86
C GLU A 33 -8.31 -4.31 6.38
N VAL A 34 -7.32 -4.22 5.49
CA VAL A 34 -5.91 -4.36 5.88
C VAL A 34 -5.54 -3.29 6.91
N ILE A 35 -5.90 -2.04 6.63
CA ILE A 35 -5.61 -0.92 7.54
C ILE A 35 -6.28 -1.13 8.90
N ASP A 36 -7.56 -1.51 8.91
CA ASP A 36 -8.30 -1.75 10.14
C ASP A 36 -7.65 -2.85 10.98
N LYS A 37 -7.29 -3.97 10.33
CA LYS A 37 -6.67 -5.09 11.02
C LYS A 37 -5.27 -4.76 11.53
N ALA A 38 -4.51 -3.96 10.77
CA ALA A 38 -3.18 -3.54 11.18
C ALA A 38 -3.24 -2.76 12.49
N VAL A 39 -4.13 -1.77 12.57
CA VAL A 39 -4.28 -0.97 13.78
C VAL A 39 -4.82 -1.82 14.93
N GLU A 40 -5.73 -2.75 14.64
CA GLU A 40 -6.30 -3.65 15.64
C GLU A 40 -5.23 -4.50 16.32
N VAL A 41 -4.20 -4.92 15.59
CA VAL A 41 -3.09 -5.70 16.17
C VAL A 41 -1.95 -4.81 16.65
N GLY A 42 -2.14 -3.49 16.68
CA GLY A 42 -1.17 -2.57 17.26
C GLY A 42 -0.10 -2.04 16.33
N LEU A 43 -0.33 -2.08 15.03
CA LEU A 43 0.61 -1.55 14.05
C LEU A 43 0.27 -0.11 13.68
N GLY A 44 1.32 0.69 13.45
CA GLY A 44 1.19 2.01 12.87
C GLY A 44 1.34 1.91 11.35
N ILE A 45 0.76 2.85 10.63
CA ILE A 45 0.80 2.87 9.17
C ILE A 45 1.86 3.89 8.73
N ILE A 46 2.87 3.41 8.01
CA ILE A 46 3.89 4.30 7.44
C ILE A 46 3.38 4.93 6.15
N GLY A 47 2.68 4.15 5.34
CA GLY A 47 2.16 4.60 4.06
C GLY A 47 2.42 3.58 2.97
N GLY A 48 2.50 4.05 1.74
CA GLY A 48 2.78 3.21 0.60
C GLY A 48 2.53 3.93 -0.72
N GLN A 49 2.48 3.16 -1.79
CA GLN A 49 2.28 3.71 -3.12
C GLN A 49 1.62 2.69 -4.04
N VAL A 50 1.19 3.18 -5.21
CA VAL A 50 0.51 2.36 -6.21
C VAL A 50 1.52 1.66 -7.09
N GLN A 51 1.27 0.38 -7.38
CA GLN A 51 2.11 -0.40 -8.29
C GLN A 51 1.26 -1.24 -9.24
N PHE A 52 1.86 -1.53 -10.40
CA PHE A 52 1.40 -2.61 -11.27
C PHE A 52 2.42 -3.71 -11.19
N LYS A 53 2.03 -4.85 -10.64
CA LYS A 53 2.91 -6.02 -10.49
C LYS A 53 2.48 -7.11 -11.45
N LEU A 54 3.14 -7.18 -12.61
CA LEU A 54 2.89 -8.21 -13.63
C LEU A 54 3.85 -9.38 -13.44
N PRO A 55 3.57 -10.53 -14.08
CA PRO A 55 4.45 -11.70 -13.92
C PRO A 55 5.90 -11.44 -14.34
N ASP A 56 6.13 -10.58 -15.32
CA ASP A 56 7.46 -10.33 -15.86
C ASP A 56 7.99 -8.91 -15.60
N GLY A 57 7.31 -8.13 -14.80
CA GLY A 57 7.80 -6.77 -14.52
C GLY A 57 6.89 -5.99 -13.57
N THR A 58 7.45 -4.92 -13.04
CA THR A 58 6.76 -4.07 -12.07
C THR A 58 6.95 -2.60 -12.47
N CYS A 59 5.86 -1.84 -12.41
CA CYS A 59 5.91 -0.38 -12.60
C CYS A 59 5.32 0.29 -11.38
N GLU A 60 6.05 1.23 -10.80
CA GLU A 60 5.62 1.94 -9.61
C GLU A 60 5.16 3.34 -9.97
N LEU A 61 3.88 3.63 -9.67
CA LEU A 61 3.34 4.98 -9.81
C LEU A 61 3.63 5.73 -8.51
N HIS A 62 4.90 6.01 -8.26
CA HIS A 62 5.39 6.53 -6.99
C HIS A 62 4.86 7.91 -6.64
N TRP A 63 4.29 8.64 -7.59
CA TRP A 63 3.66 9.93 -7.33
C TRP A 63 2.26 9.80 -6.74
N HIS A 64 1.69 8.60 -6.76
CA HIS A 64 0.45 8.28 -6.06
C HIS A 64 0.78 7.52 -4.80
N LYS A 65 0.85 8.25 -3.71
CA LYS A 65 1.22 7.69 -2.43
C LYS A 65 0.29 8.20 -1.33
N TYR A 66 0.31 7.50 -0.21
CA TYR A 66 -0.55 7.81 0.94
C TYR A 66 0.27 7.71 2.22
N ASP A 67 1.41 8.39 2.21
CA ASP A 67 2.35 8.41 3.33
C ASP A 67 1.80 9.21 4.51
N THR A 68 2.10 8.74 5.70
CA THR A 68 1.68 9.40 6.93
C THR A 68 2.82 10.22 7.50
N LYS A 69 2.47 11.14 8.39
CA LYS A 69 3.47 11.98 9.05
C LYS A 69 4.12 11.21 10.18
N GLU A 70 5.38 11.53 10.44
CA GLU A 70 6.13 10.95 11.53
C GLU A 70 5.48 11.23 12.88
N ARG A 71 5.91 10.50 13.90
CA ARG A 71 5.41 10.65 15.25
C ARG A 71 5.57 12.11 15.73
N LYS A 72 4.53 12.60 16.35
CA LYS A 72 4.53 13.93 16.95
C LYS A 72 5.10 13.87 18.37
N THR A 73 5.71 14.96 18.81
CA THR A 73 6.22 15.05 20.18
C THR A 73 5.08 14.82 21.18
N GLY A 74 5.28 13.89 22.10
CA GLY A 74 4.30 13.56 23.11
C GLY A 74 3.19 12.63 22.68
N GLU A 75 3.19 12.23 21.42
CA GLU A 75 2.18 11.31 20.89
C GLU A 75 2.44 9.89 21.40
N ASN A 76 1.44 9.26 22.03
CA ASN A 76 1.58 7.87 22.45
C ASN A 76 1.30 6.93 21.30
N TRP A 77 1.61 5.63 21.48
CA TRP A 77 1.51 4.66 20.40
C TRP A 77 0.08 4.47 19.89
N THR A 78 -0.90 4.40 20.78
CA THR A 78 -2.30 4.22 20.39
C THR A 78 -2.76 5.39 19.51
N ASP A 79 -2.44 6.61 19.93
CA ASP A 79 -2.81 7.80 19.15
C ASP A 79 -2.08 7.84 17.81
N TYR A 80 -0.82 7.45 17.78
CA TYR A 80 -0.04 7.35 16.54
C TYR A 80 -0.70 6.38 15.56
N CYS A 81 -1.05 5.18 16.03
CA CYS A 81 -1.70 4.19 15.16
C CYS A 81 -3.01 4.72 14.59
N GLN A 82 -3.83 5.33 15.42
CA GLN A 82 -5.13 5.87 14.99
C GLN A 82 -4.94 7.03 14.00
N ARG A 83 -4.02 7.95 14.31
CA ARG A 83 -3.76 9.09 13.44
C ARG A 83 -3.25 8.65 12.07
N THR A 84 -2.27 7.70 12.04
CA THR A 84 -1.71 7.25 10.78
C THR A 84 -2.75 6.48 9.96
N LYS A 85 -3.65 5.73 10.61
CA LYS A 85 -4.78 5.12 9.92
C LYS A 85 -5.60 6.19 9.21
N ASP A 86 -6.00 7.23 9.94
CA ASP A 86 -6.86 8.27 9.39
C ASP A 86 -6.18 9.04 8.25
N GLU A 87 -4.90 9.36 8.40
CA GLU A 87 -4.14 10.07 7.36
C GLU A 87 -4.00 9.22 6.10
N CYS A 88 -3.69 7.95 6.28
CA CYS A 88 -3.50 7.05 5.15
C CYS A 88 -4.81 6.84 4.38
N LEU A 89 -5.91 6.58 5.09
CA LEU A 89 -7.21 6.36 4.46
C LEU A 89 -7.70 7.61 3.72
N ARG A 90 -7.49 8.78 4.29
CA ARG A 90 -7.90 10.03 3.64
C ARG A 90 -7.19 10.21 2.31
N GLN A 91 -5.88 10.00 2.28
CA GLN A 91 -5.11 10.11 1.04
C GLN A 91 -5.49 9.01 0.04
N PHE A 92 -5.74 7.81 0.53
CA PHE A 92 -6.15 6.70 -0.31
C PHE A 92 -7.49 6.98 -1.00
N GLU A 93 -8.44 7.55 -0.27
CA GLU A 93 -9.75 7.91 -0.82
C GLU A 93 -9.65 8.98 -1.92
N ASP A 94 -8.62 9.82 -1.86
CA ASP A 94 -8.40 10.87 -2.86
C ASP A 94 -7.67 10.37 -4.10
N LEU A 95 -7.24 9.12 -4.13
CA LEU A 95 -6.56 8.57 -5.29
C LEU A 95 -7.50 8.46 -6.49
N PRO A 96 -6.95 8.57 -7.72
CA PRO A 96 -7.75 8.32 -8.91
C PRO A 96 -8.37 6.92 -8.89
N THR A 97 -9.42 6.74 -9.69
CA THR A 97 -10.05 5.43 -9.84
C THR A 97 -9.09 4.43 -10.47
N ASN A 98 -9.41 3.15 -10.37
CA ASN A 98 -8.60 2.11 -11.01
C ASN A 98 -8.44 2.37 -12.50
N ASN A 99 -9.54 2.75 -13.19
CA ASN A 99 -9.47 3.04 -14.62
C ASN A 99 -8.55 4.21 -14.93
N GLU A 100 -8.59 5.25 -14.10
CA GLU A 100 -7.71 6.41 -14.27
C GLU A 100 -6.25 6.04 -14.02
N LEU A 101 -5.99 5.21 -13.00
CA LEU A 101 -4.63 4.75 -12.72
C LEU A 101 -4.09 3.90 -13.86
N ILE A 102 -4.92 3.07 -14.48
CA ILE A 102 -4.53 2.26 -15.62
C ILE A 102 -4.16 3.15 -16.81
N LYS A 103 -4.98 4.16 -17.10
CA LYS A 103 -4.69 5.11 -18.18
C LYS A 103 -3.38 5.85 -17.94
N GLU A 104 -3.17 6.26 -16.72
CA GLU A 104 -1.96 6.96 -16.31
C GLU A 104 -0.72 6.08 -16.45
N GLY A 105 -0.84 4.81 -16.04
CA GLY A 105 0.24 3.84 -16.17
C GLY A 105 0.61 3.60 -17.62
N ILE A 106 -0.39 3.43 -18.49
CA ILE A 106 -0.18 3.22 -19.91
C ILE A 106 0.54 4.42 -20.53
N LYS A 107 0.13 5.62 -20.12
CA LYS A 107 0.74 6.86 -20.62
C LYS A 107 2.19 7.03 -20.15
N SER A 108 2.47 6.61 -18.91
CA SER A 108 3.76 6.87 -18.27
C SER A 108 4.81 5.79 -18.51
N PHE A 109 4.39 4.56 -18.83
CA PHE A 109 5.30 3.43 -18.98
C PHE A 109 5.04 2.71 -20.29
N ASP A 110 6.06 2.70 -21.17
CA ASP A 110 5.99 1.96 -22.45
C ASP A 110 5.68 0.48 -22.19
N TYR A 111 6.23 -0.09 -21.13
CA TYR A 111 5.99 -1.46 -20.72
C TYR A 111 4.50 -1.74 -20.53
N LEU A 112 3.81 -0.88 -19.79
CA LEU A 112 2.37 -1.05 -19.56
C LEU A 112 1.58 -0.81 -20.84
N ASN A 113 2.00 0.14 -21.66
CA ASN A 113 1.36 0.38 -22.95
C ASN A 113 1.44 -0.87 -23.84
N GLU A 114 2.59 -1.51 -23.90
CA GLU A 114 2.77 -2.74 -24.67
C GLU A 114 1.91 -3.87 -24.11
N LYS A 115 1.87 -4.03 -22.80
CA LYS A 115 1.06 -5.06 -22.16
C LYS A 115 -0.44 -4.84 -22.38
N SER A 116 -0.87 -3.58 -22.45
CA SER A 116 -2.29 -3.26 -22.67
C SER A 116 -2.79 -3.73 -24.04
N LYS A 117 -1.86 -3.97 -24.98
CA LYS A 117 -2.20 -4.45 -26.33
C LYS A 117 -2.29 -5.98 -26.41
N THR A 118 -2.05 -6.66 -25.29
CA THR A 118 -2.11 -8.12 -25.20
C THR A 118 -3.41 -8.51 -24.49
N ASP A 119 -3.58 -9.81 -24.22
CA ASP A 119 -4.72 -10.31 -23.48
C ASP A 119 -4.68 -10.03 -21.98
N ILE A 120 -3.58 -9.45 -21.51
CA ILE A 120 -3.42 -9.13 -20.08
C ILE A 120 -4.35 -7.99 -19.69
N LYS A 121 -5.08 -8.20 -18.60
CA LYS A 121 -5.93 -7.15 -18.02
C LYS A 121 -5.15 -6.47 -16.91
N LEU A 122 -4.70 -5.24 -17.15
CA LEU A 122 -3.88 -4.49 -16.20
C LEU A 122 -4.56 -4.34 -14.83
N ARG A 123 -5.88 -4.27 -14.81
CA ARG A 123 -6.63 -4.18 -13.55
C ARG A 123 -6.28 -5.32 -12.59
N ASP A 124 -6.02 -6.52 -13.12
CA ASP A 124 -5.74 -7.68 -12.28
C ASP A 124 -4.37 -7.61 -11.61
N TYR A 125 -3.52 -6.67 -12.04
CA TYR A 125 -2.16 -6.53 -11.52
C TYR A 125 -1.94 -5.22 -10.78
N LEU A 126 -3.00 -4.44 -10.59
CA LEU A 126 -2.95 -3.18 -9.84
C LEU A 126 -3.00 -3.49 -8.35
N ILE A 127 -1.97 -3.07 -7.63
CA ILE A 127 -1.88 -3.31 -6.19
C ILE A 127 -1.50 -2.02 -5.46
N PHE A 128 -1.81 -2.01 -4.16
CA PHE A 128 -1.55 -0.86 -3.29
C PHE A 128 -0.64 -1.32 -2.17
N ILE A 129 0.60 -0.86 -2.22
CA ILE A 129 1.64 -1.25 -1.27
C ILE A 129 1.39 -0.57 0.07
N LEU A 130 1.68 -1.29 1.16
CA LEU A 130 1.59 -0.76 2.51
C LEU A 130 2.82 -1.15 3.32
N TYR A 131 3.29 -0.19 4.11
CA TYR A 131 4.38 -0.38 5.05
C TYR A 131 3.88 -0.09 6.47
N PHE A 132 4.33 -0.87 7.43
CA PHE A 132 3.89 -0.77 8.82
C PHE A 132 5.08 -0.71 9.76
N ASN A 133 4.86 -0.18 10.97
CA ASN A 133 5.84 -0.30 12.04
C ASN A 133 5.13 -0.73 13.33
N ASP A 134 5.91 -1.30 14.25
CA ASP A 134 5.39 -1.75 15.53
C ASP A 134 5.87 -0.82 16.64
N SER A 135 5.35 -1.04 17.86
CA SER A 135 5.66 -0.19 19.00
C SER A 135 7.16 -0.24 19.36
N GLU A 136 7.81 -1.37 19.11
CA GLU A 136 9.24 -1.51 19.41
C GLU A 136 10.06 -0.61 18.48
N THR A 137 9.77 -0.64 17.18
CA THR A 137 10.42 0.23 16.21
C THR A 137 10.15 1.70 16.52
N PHE A 138 8.90 1.99 16.90
CA PHE A 138 8.46 3.34 17.25
C PHE A 138 9.27 3.92 18.41
N LEU A 139 9.60 3.12 19.40
CA LEU A 139 10.34 3.56 20.58
C LEU A 139 11.84 3.69 20.35
N LYS A 140 12.33 3.16 19.27
CA LYS A 140 13.73 3.32 18.87
C LYS A 140 13.91 4.65 18.14
#